data_5b8d5db54233dd861014c7a43456efa6
#
_entry.id   5b8d5db54233dd861014c7a43456efa6
#
_cell.length_a   1.000
_cell.length_b   1.000
_cell.length_c   1.000
_cell.angle_alpha   90.00
_cell.angle_beta   90.00
_cell.angle_gamma   90.00
#
_symmetry.space_group_name_H-M   'P 1'
#
loop_
_entity.id
_entity.type
_entity.pdbx_description
1 polymer ?
#
loop_
_entity_poly.entity_id
_entity_poly.type
_entity_poly.pdbx_seq_one_letter_code
_entity_poly.pdbx_strand_id
1 'polypeptide(L)'
;VSAETCDDAGVYKLSDRLALVQTVDIFTPCVDDAYLFGRIAAANSVSDVYAMGGTPLTALSIVAFPIEKLSPRVMNRMLQGGIDALKEAGTAVVGGHSIKDKEIKFGFAVTGVVHPKKIVTNAAARPGDALILTKPLGTGAICFAAQIGKAKPAWIAAAGQSMAALNRGAAEVMTAAGVRCATDVTGFGLAGHLGEISVQSGVTAEVWAEALPVFPGVLELLRNGVISGAVERNRESAARRVERAEGVGEEFEDLLYDPQTSGGLLMCVPEAKAAAVLAKLRAKGAKKAAIIGRITGKSEGKIRLVRK
;
A
#
# COMPACT_ATOMS: atom_id res chain seq x y z
N VAL A 1 0.08 9.86 -18.04
CA VAL A 1 0.35 9.57 -16.63
C VAL A 1 1.83 9.26 -16.53
N SER A 2 2.56 10.06 -15.77
CA SER A 2 4.02 10.04 -15.68
C SER A 2 4.48 10.38 -14.26
N ALA A 3 5.81 10.46 -14.05
CA ALA A 3 6.40 10.89 -12.78
C ALA A 3 5.93 12.29 -12.31
N GLU A 4 5.49 13.15 -13.22
CA GLU A 4 4.97 14.50 -12.88
C GLU A 4 3.65 14.47 -12.12
N THR A 5 2.85 13.39 -12.27
CA THR A 5 1.54 13.23 -11.62
C THR A 5 1.60 12.43 -10.33
N CYS A 6 2.79 11.93 -9.93
CA CYS A 6 3.01 11.14 -8.71
C CYS A 6 1.99 9.99 -8.53
N ASP A 7 1.53 9.40 -9.66
CA ASP A 7 0.67 8.21 -9.63
C ASP A 7 1.49 6.95 -9.31
N ASP A 8 0.84 5.90 -8.85
CA ASP A 8 1.50 4.66 -8.37
C ASP A 8 2.32 3.95 -9.45
N ALA A 9 1.93 4.06 -10.73
CA ALA A 9 2.68 3.47 -11.84
C ALA A 9 2.71 4.38 -13.09
N GLY A 10 3.74 4.19 -13.92
CA GLY A 10 3.83 4.81 -15.22
C GLY A 10 2.83 4.22 -16.22
N VAL A 11 2.12 5.04 -16.99
CA VAL A 11 1.17 4.58 -18.01
C VAL A 11 1.57 5.08 -19.40
N TYR A 12 1.74 4.14 -20.33
CA TYR A 12 2.06 4.43 -21.73
C TYR A 12 0.93 3.95 -22.66
N LYS A 13 0.28 4.89 -23.36
CA LYS A 13 -0.82 4.60 -24.27
C LYS A 13 -0.31 3.95 -25.57
N LEU A 14 -0.75 2.73 -25.87
CA LEU A 14 -0.46 2.04 -27.13
C LEU A 14 -1.52 2.29 -28.19
N SER A 15 -2.79 2.38 -27.77
CA SER A 15 -3.92 2.64 -28.65
C SER A 15 -5.08 3.29 -27.89
N ASP A 16 -6.20 3.59 -28.55
CA ASP A 16 -7.38 4.14 -27.87
C ASP A 16 -8.07 3.14 -26.92
N ARG A 17 -7.69 1.87 -26.97
CA ARG A 17 -8.28 0.79 -26.14
C ARG A 17 -7.28 0.15 -25.17
N LEU A 18 -5.98 0.42 -25.33
CA LEU A 18 -4.93 -0.27 -24.61
C LEU A 18 -3.82 0.71 -24.16
N ALA A 19 -3.48 0.66 -22.89
CA ALA A 19 -2.29 1.28 -22.33
C ALA A 19 -1.51 0.26 -21.49
N LEU A 20 -0.18 0.39 -21.49
CA LEU A 20 0.69 -0.32 -20.56
C LEU A 20 0.69 0.39 -19.22
N VAL A 21 0.77 -0.38 -18.16
CA VAL A 21 1.05 0.07 -16.78
C VAL A 21 2.34 -0.58 -16.35
N GLN A 22 3.33 0.20 -15.94
CA GLN A 22 4.65 -0.30 -15.59
C GLN A 22 5.09 0.25 -14.24
N THR A 23 5.55 -0.66 -13.38
CA THR A 23 6.13 -0.34 -12.08
C THR A 23 7.30 -1.22 -11.75
N VAL A 24 8.09 -0.83 -10.76
CA VAL A 24 9.16 -1.63 -10.16
C VAL A 24 9.27 -1.34 -8.67
N ASP A 25 9.17 -2.41 -7.88
CA ASP A 25 9.33 -2.34 -6.44
C ASP A 25 10.31 -3.40 -5.95
N ILE A 26 11.29 -2.95 -5.17
CA ILE A 26 12.25 -3.82 -4.49
C ILE A 26 12.49 -3.30 -3.06
N PHE A 27 12.61 -4.20 -2.10
CA PHE A 27 12.90 -3.84 -0.72
C PHE A 27 13.62 -4.96 0.04
N THR A 28 14.10 -4.64 1.24
CA THR A 28 14.77 -5.58 2.14
C THR A 28 13.75 -6.42 2.90
N PRO A 29 14.13 -7.62 3.42
CA PRO A 29 13.22 -8.47 4.18
C PRO A 29 12.57 -7.76 5.36
N CYS A 30 11.25 -7.88 5.44
CA CYS A 30 10.42 -7.39 6.53
C CYS A 30 9.94 -8.52 7.47
N VAL A 31 10.19 -9.77 7.10
CA VAL A 31 9.89 -10.99 7.87
C VAL A 31 11.02 -12.00 7.70
N ASP A 32 11.16 -12.94 8.65
CA ASP A 32 12.26 -13.93 8.66
C ASP A 32 11.99 -15.12 7.72
N ASP A 33 10.72 -15.47 7.48
CA ASP A 33 10.39 -16.57 6.55
C ASP A 33 10.59 -16.14 5.12
N ALA A 34 11.56 -16.74 4.43
CA ALA A 34 11.94 -16.41 3.08
C ALA A 34 10.81 -16.62 2.04
N TYR A 35 9.98 -17.65 2.22
CA TYR A 35 8.84 -17.90 1.35
C TYR A 35 7.77 -16.82 1.53
N LEU A 36 7.46 -16.49 2.78
CA LEU A 36 6.51 -15.41 3.08
C LEU A 36 7.01 -14.06 2.56
N PHE A 37 8.32 -13.75 2.75
CA PHE A 37 8.92 -12.55 2.18
C PHE A 37 8.76 -12.49 0.65
N GLY A 38 8.98 -13.61 -0.03
CA GLY A 38 8.77 -13.71 -1.48
C GLY A 38 7.33 -13.40 -1.87
N ARG A 39 6.34 -13.95 -1.16
CA ARG A 39 4.92 -13.64 -1.39
C ARG A 39 4.60 -12.16 -1.18
N ILE A 40 5.15 -11.56 -0.10
CA ILE A 40 4.96 -10.14 0.22
C ILE A 40 5.54 -9.26 -0.89
N ALA A 41 6.76 -9.56 -1.34
CA ALA A 41 7.41 -8.81 -2.40
C ALA A 41 6.60 -8.81 -3.71
N ALA A 42 6.06 -9.96 -4.09
CA ALA A 42 5.20 -10.07 -5.25
C ALA A 42 3.87 -9.32 -5.08
N ALA A 43 3.22 -9.47 -3.91
CA ALA A 43 1.96 -8.78 -3.61
C ALA A 43 2.12 -7.25 -3.65
N ASN A 44 3.24 -6.74 -3.12
CA ASN A 44 3.60 -5.33 -3.17
C ASN A 44 3.82 -4.87 -4.61
N SER A 45 4.66 -5.57 -5.39
CA SER A 45 5.02 -5.16 -6.75
C SER A 45 3.85 -5.14 -7.75
N VAL A 46 2.82 -5.98 -7.57
CA VAL A 46 1.62 -5.93 -8.43
C VAL A 46 0.58 -4.92 -7.95
N SER A 47 0.75 -4.36 -6.76
CA SER A 47 -0.25 -3.51 -6.11
C SER A 47 -0.45 -2.19 -6.83
N ASP A 48 0.62 -1.56 -7.32
CA ASP A 48 0.56 -0.34 -8.12
C ASP A 48 -0.31 -0.51 -9.37
N VAL A 49 -0.15 -1.67 -10.05
CA VAL A 49 -0.98 -1.96 -11.23
C VAL A 49 -2.46 -2.04 -10.84
N TYR A 50 -2.76 -2.65 -9.69
CA TYR A 50 -4.13 -2.71 -9.17
C TYR A 50 -4.65 -1.33 -8.77
N ALA A 51 -3.84 -0.49 -8.12
CA ALA A 51 -4.21 0.87 -7.73
C ALA A 51 -4.56 1.73 -8.94
N MET A 52 -3.83 1.57 -10.05
CA MET A 52 -4.11 2.22 -11.34
C MET A 52 -5.33 1.67 -12.09
N GLY A 53 -6.06 0.68 -11.52
CA GLY A 53 -7.19 0.02 -12.17
C GLY A 53 -6.80 -0.93 -13.29
N GLY A 54 -5.53 -1.31 -13.36
CA GLY A 54 -4.95 -2.21 -14.35
C GLY A 54 -5.03 -3.69 -13.96
N THR A 55 -4.61 -4.52 -14.90
CA THR A 55 -4.43 -5.97 -14.73
C THR A 55 -2.96 -6.32 -14.97
N PRO A 56 -2.22 -6.83 -13.98
CA PRO A 56 -0.84 -7.26 -14.19
C PRO A 56 -0.79 -8.47 -15.12
N LEU A 57 0.20 -8.49 -16.04
CA LEU A 57 0.37 -9.54 -17.04
C LEU A 57 1.69 -10.29 -16.87
N THR A 58 2.79 -9.56 -16.78
CA THR A 58 4.13 -10.15 -16.70
C THR A 58 4.96 -9.50 -15.62
N ALA A 59 5.91 -10.26 -15.08
CA ALA A 59 6.86 -9.78 -14.07
C ALA A 59 8.29 -10.26 -14.40
N LEU A 60 9.27 -9.40 -14.11
CA LEU A 60 10.69 -9.71 -14.09
C LEU A 60 11.18 -9.67 -12.64
N SER A 61 11.80 -10.74 -12.15
CA SER A 61 12.36 -10.76 -10.80
C SER A 61 13.66 -9.94 -10.72
N ILE A 62 13.82 -9.18 -9.64
CA ILE A 62 15.04 -8.42 -9.34
C ILE A 62 15.54 -8.92 -7.99
N VAL A 63 16.75 -9.50 -7.98
CA VAL A 63 17.32 -10.15 -6.81
C VAL A 63 18.72 -9.63 -6.54
N ALA A 64 18.95 -9.00 -5.39
CA ALA A 64 20.25 -8.77 -4.82
C ALA A 64 20.42 -9.73 -3.63
N PHE A 65 21.49 -10.54 -3.61
CA PHE A 65 21.62 -11.63 -2.64
C PHE A 65 23.05 -11.81 -2.12
N PRO A 66 23.25 -11.96 -0.78
CA PRO A 66 24.54 -12.15 -0.16
C PRO A 66 24.95 -13.64 -0.18
N ILE A 67 25.30 -14.16 -1.36
CA ILE A 67 25.59 -15.58 -1.61
C ILE A 67 26.75 -16.14 -0.76
N GLU A 68 27.62 -15.27 -0.26
CA GLU A 68 28.73 -15.67 0.63
C GLU A 68 28.27 -15.88 2.09
N LYS A 69 27.13 -15.28 2.48
CA LYS A 69 26.62 -15.31 3.84
C LYS A 69 25.40 -16.23 4.01
N LEU A 70 24.60 -16.38 2.97
CA LEU A 70 23.33 -17.11 3.01
C LEU A 70 23.31 -18.24 1.97
N SER A 71 22.72 -19.36 2.38
CA SER A 71 22.53 -20.50 1.48
C SER A 71 21.65 -20.14 0.28
N PRO A 72 21.96 -20.63 -0.94
CA PRO A 72 21.10 -20.51 -2.11
C PRO A 72 19.68 -21.05 -1.90
N ARG A 73 19.46 -21.94 -0.92
CA ARG A 73 18.13 -22.43 -0.55
C ARG A 73 17.22 -21.30 -0.06
N VAL A 74 17.77 -20.28 0.62
CA VAL A 74 17.01 -19.10 1.07
C VAL A 74 16.48 -18.33 -0.14
N MET A 75 17.34 -18.07 -1.13
CA MET A 75 16.98 -17.41 -2.39
C MET A 75 15.90 -18.20 -3.15
N ASN A 76 16.06 -19.54 -3.26
CA ASN A 76 15.09 -20.40 -3.92
C ASN A 76 13.71 -20.37 -3.22
N ARG A 77 13.68 -20.39 -1.89
CA ARG A 77 12.43 -20.27 -1.12
C ARG A 77 11.76 -18.92 -1.33
N MET A 78 12.53 -17.84 -1.35
CA MET A 78 12.05 -16.49 -1.62
C MET A 78 11.46 -16.36 -3.03
N LEU A 79 12.20 -16.84 -4.05
CA LEU A 79 11.72 -16.86 -5.44
C LEU A 79 10.43 -17.70 -5.58
N GLN A 80 10.38 -18.88 -4.94
CA GLN A 80 9.19 -19.72 -4.95
C GLN A 80 7.96 -19.00 -4.39
N GLY A 81 8.11 -18.31 -3.24
CA GLY A 81 7.03 -17.52 -2.65
C GLY A 81 6.52 -16.42 -3.60
N GLY A 82 7.44 -15.73 -4.26
CA GLY A 82 7.12 -14.71 -5.25
C GLY A 82 6.39 -15.26 -6.48
N ILE A 83 6.89 -16.37 -7.04
CA ILE A 83 6.28 -17.05 -8.19
C ILE A 83 4.85 -17.52 -7.85
N ASP A 84 4.64 -18.10 -6.67
CA ASP A 84 3.32 -18.60 -6.26
C ASP A 84 2.31 -17.45 -6.10
N ALA A 85 2.73 -16.31 -5.53
CA ALA A 85 1.88 -15.13 -5.41
C ALA A 85 1.58 -14.50 -6.78
N LEU A 86 2.55 -14.42 -7.69
CA LEU A 86 2.34 -13.92 -9.05
C LEU A 86 1.41 -14.85 -9.86
N LYS A 87 1.54 -16.16 -9.69
CA LYS A 87 0.61 -17.13 -10.28
C LYS A 87 -0.82 -16.94 -9.77
N GLU A 88 -1.00 -16.69 -8.47
CA GLU A 88 -2.29 -16.32 -7.87
C GLU A 88 -2.83 -15.01 -8.47
N ALA A 89 -1.96 -14.03 -8.73
CA ALA A 89 -2.30 -12.78 -9.40
C ALA A 89 -2.64 -12.95 -10.91
N GLY A 90 -2.37 -14.11 -11.50
CA GLY A 90 -2.50 -14.35 -12.94
C GLY A 90 -1.38 -13.70 -13.76
N THR A 91 -0.23 -13.44 -13.14
CA THR A 91 0.93 -12.74 -13.71
C THR A 91 2.03 -13.74 -14.03
N ALA A 92 2.50 -13.75 -15.28
CA ALA A 92 3.57 -14.66 -15.71
C ALA A 92 4.95 -14.08 -15.33
N VAL A 93 5.79 -14.88 -14.67
CA VAL A 93 7.21 -14.54 -14.50
C VAL A 93 7.94 -14.90 -15.79
N VAL A 94 8.44 -13.90 -16.51
CA VAL A 94 9.04 -14.08 -17.84
C VAL A 94 10.56 -13.94 -17.84
N GLY A 95 11.16 -13.75 -16.68
CA GLY A 95 12.61 -13.64 -16.51
C GLY A 95 12.99 -12.85 -15.27
N GLY A 96 14.16 -12.28 -15.30
CA GLY A 96 14.66 -11.45 -14.20
C GLY A 96 16.18 -11.35 -14.21
N HIS A 97 16.72 -10.70 -13.19
CA HIS A 97 18.16 -10.55 -12.99
C HIS A 97 18.54 -10.72 -11.53
N SER A 98 19.66 -11.35 -11.28
CA SER A 98 20.23 -11.49 -9.94
C SER A 98 21.66 -10.95 -9.88
N ILE A 99 21.97 -10.24 -8.80
CA ILE A 99 23.29 -9.70 -8.52
C ILE A 99 23.76 -10.12 -7.13
N LYS A 100 25.07 -10.15 -6.92
CA LYS A 100 25.68 -10.27 -5.60
C LYS A 100 25.57 -8.93 -4.88
N ASP A 101 25.13 -8.95 -3.62
CA ASP A 101 25.06 -7.76 -2.76
C ASP A 101 25.40 -8.17 -1.32
N LYS A 102 25.58 -7.19 -0.43
CA LYS A 102 25.80 -7.41 1.00
C LYS A 102 24.52 -7.75 1.76
N GLU A 103 23.37 -7.38 1.20
CA GLU A 103 22.04 -7.51 1.77
C GLU A 103 21.06 -8.10 0.76
N ILE A 104 20.02 -8.77 1.24
CA ILE A 104 18.89 -9.16 0.37
C ILE A 104 18.10 -7.93 -0.03
N LYS A 105 17.90 -7.76 -1.35
CA LYS A 105 16.88 -6.87 -1.91
C LYS A 105 16.12 -7.68 -2.95
N PHE A 106 14.81 -7.69 -2.84
CA PHE A 106 13.97 -8.52 -3.71
C PHE A 106 12.66 -7.83 -4.06
N GLY A 107 12.25 -8.03 -5.28
CA GLY A 107 10.97 -7.57 -5.82
C GLY A 107 10.87 -7.84 -7.30
N PHE A 108 9.97 -7.09 -7.95
CA PHE A 108 9.65 -7.33 -9.37
C PHE A 108 9.44 -6.02 -10.11
N ALA A 109 9.87 -6.01 -11.37
CA ALA A 109 9.36 -5.07 -12.37
C ALA A 109 8.12 -5.70 -13.02
N VAL A 110 6.99 -5.02 -12.92
CA VAL A 110 5.70 -5.54 -13.37
C VAL A 110 5.17 -4.73 -14.55
N THR A 111 4.70 -5.44 -15.57
CA THR A 111 3.97 -4.86 -16.69
C THR A 111 2.53 -5.35 -16.65
N GLY A 112 1.61 -4.41 -16.61
CA GLY A 112 0.18 -4.63 -16.70
C GLY A 112 -0.45 -3.86 -17.86
N VAL A 113 -1.77 -3.97 -17.97
CA VAL A 113 -2.56 -3.26 -18.97
C VAL A 113 -3.79 -2.63 -18.35
N VAL A 114 -4.21 -1.51 -18.95
CA VAL A 114 -5.44 -0.81 -18.58
C VAL A 114 -6.09 -0.19 -19.83
N HIS A 115 -7.42 -0.06 -19.82
CA HIS A 115 -8.08 0.73 -20.84
C HIS A 115 -7.86 2.22 -20.55
N PRO A 116 -7.38 3.08 -21.51
CA PRO A 116 -7.02 4.47 -21.25
C PRO A 116 -8.10 5.32 -20.57
N LYS A 117 -9.38 5.01 -20.84
CA LYS A 117 -10.53 5.70 -20.19
C LYS A 117 -10.88 5.20 -18.78
N LYS A 118 -10.20 4.15 -18.31
CA LYS A 118 -10.45 3.51 -17.00
C LYS A 118 -9.27 3.65 -16.03
N ILE A 119 -8.28 4.43 -16.38
CA ILE A 119 -7.14 4.70 -15.51
C ILE A 119 -7.65 5.37 -14.22
N VAL A 120 -7.21 4.84 -13.09
CA VAL A 120 -7.41 5.43 -11.76
C VAL A 120 -6.15 6.23 -11.44
N THR A 121 -6.30 7.41 -10.86
CA THR A 121 -5.18 8.34 -10.60
C THR A 121 -5.28 8.96 -9.21
N ASN A 122 -4.22 9.64 -8.77
CA ASN A 122 -4.21 10.40 -7.52
C ASN A 122 -4.90 11.78 -7.63
N ALA A 123 -5.23 12.25 -8.84
CA ALA A 123 -5.69 13.61 -9.12
C ALA A 123 -7.21 13.73 -9.34
N ALA A 124 -8.00 12.76 -8.90
CA ALA A 124 -9.42 12.73 -9.22
C ALA A 124 -10.37 12.74 -8.00
N ALA A 125 -9.86 12.98 -6.78
CA ALA A 125 -10.66 13.09 -5.57
C ALA A 125 -11.53 14.36 -5.60
N ARG A 126 -12.73 14.27 -5.04
CA ARG A 126 -13.72 15.36 -5.03
C ARG A 126 -14.29 15.58 -3.63
N PRO A 127 -14.61 16.83 -3.25
CA PRO A 127 -15.38 17.08 -2.05
C PRO A 127 -16.65 16.23 -1.98
N GLY A 128 -16.90 15.58 -0.83
CA GLY A 128 -17.98 14.63 -0.64
C GLY A 128 -17.62 13.17 -0.94
N ASP A 129 -16.39 12.88 -1.38
CA ASP A 129 -15.93 11.49 -1.47
C ASP A 129 -15.61 10.96 -0.06
N ALA A 130 -16.04 9.73 0.24
CA ALA A 130 -15.61 8.95 1.40
C ALA A 130 -14.26 8.31 1.13
N LEU A 131 -13.40 8.25 2.14
CA LEU A 131 -12.11 7.56 2.11
C LEU A 131 -12.29 6.13 2.62
N ILE A 132 -12.02 5.13 1.77
CA ILE A 132 -12.09 3.71 2.15
C ILE A 132 -10.68 3.11 2.11
N LEU A 133 -10.22 2.55 3.23
CA LEU A 133 -8.96 1.82 3.33
C LEU A 133 -9.24 0.31 3.43
N THR A 134 -8.54 -0.51 2.64
CA THR A 134 -8.90 -1.93 2.47
C THR A 134 -8.13 -2.92 3.35
N LYS A 135 -6.96 -2.53 3.90
CA LYS A 135 -6.18 -3.32 4.86
C LYS A 135 -5.89 -2.51 6.11
N PRO A 136 -5.64 -3.14 7.28
CA PRO A 136 -5.21 -2.46 8.49
C PRO A 136 -3.84 -1.79 8.34
N LEU A 137 -3.61 -0.75 9.15
CA LEU A 137 -2.33 -0.05 9.32
C LEU A 137 -1.51 -0.66 10.47
N GLY A 138 -0.20 -0.43 10.42
CA GLY A 138 0.73 -0.79 11.49
C GLY A 138 1.72 -1.88 11.13
N THR A 139 1.89 -2.22 9.84
CA THR A 139 2.87 -3.23 9.42
C THR A 139 4.30 -2.81 9.74
N GLY A 140 4.64 -1.53 9.58
CA GLY A 140 5.96 -0.99 9.93
C GLY A 140 6.25 -1.09 11.43
N ALA A 141 5.31 -0.68 12.27
CA ALA A 141 5.43 -0.79 13.73
C ALA A 141 5.61 -2.26 14.19
N ILE A 142 4.83 -3.21 13.62
CA ILE A 142 4.97 -4.64 13.94
C ILE A 142 6.30 -5.19 13.47
N CYS A 143 6.73 -4.91 12.24
CA CYS A 143 8.01 -5.38 11.72
C CYS A 143 9.19 -4.83 12.53
N PHE A 144 9.17 -3.55 12.89
CA PHE A 144 10.19 -2.96 13.73
C PHE A 144 10.16 -3.54 15.15
N ALA A 145 8.99 -3.71 15.75
CA ALA A 145 8.85 -4.36 17.06
C ALA A 145 9.34 -5.81 17.04
N ALA A 146 9.16 -6.55 15.92
CA ALA A 146 9.70 -7.90 15.75
C ALA A 146 11.23 -7.90 15.74
N GLN A 147 11.86 -6.98 15.01
CA GLN A 147 13.32 -6.83 14.95
C GLN A 147 13.97 -6.60 16.32
N ILE A 148 13.28 -5.88 17.22
CA ILE A 148 13.76 -5.59 18.59
C ILE A 148 13.17 -6.51 19.65
N GLY A 149 12.52 -7.61 19.27
CA GLY A 149 11.97 -8.61 20.17
C GLY A 149 10.76 -8.18 21.00
N LYS A 150 10.03 -7.14 20.58
CA LYS A 150 8.85 -6.59 21.28
C LYS A 150 7.50 -6.98 20.66
N ALA A 151 7.47 -7.63 19.50
CA ALA A 151 6.23 -8.05 18.86
C ALA A 151 5.78 -9.43 19.33
N LYS A 152 4.48 -9.60 19.56
CA LYS A 152 3.90 -10.94 19.85
C LYS A 152 3.82 -11.76 18.55
N PRO A 153 4.04 -13.10 18.58
CA PRO A 153 3.96 -13.96 17.40
C PRO A 153 2.64 -13.82 16.62
N ALA A 154 1.52 -13.65 17.32
CA ALA A 154 0.21 -13.48 16.69
C ALA A 154 0.11 -12.16 15.88
N TRP A 155 0.79 -11.09 16.30
CA TRP A 155 0.82 -9.81 15.57
C TRP A 155 1.65 -9.94 14.29
N ILE A 156 2.82 -10.61 14.39
CA ILE A 156 3.70 -10.88 13.24
C ILE A 156 2.94 -11.73 12.20
N ALA A 157 2.25 -12.78 12.65
CA ALA A 157 1.48 -13.64 11.75
C ALA A 157 0.33 -12.88 11.06
N ALA A 158 -0.42 -12.04 11.80
CA ALA A 158 -1.51 -11.24 11.24
C ALA A 158 -1.02 -10.21 10.22
N ALA A 159 0.07 -9.51 10.51
CA ALA A 159 0.71 -8.57 9.59
C ALA A 159 1.24 -9.29 8.35
N GLY A 160 1.96 -10.42 8.51
CA GLY A 160 2.50 -11.22 7.41
C GLY A 160 1.41 -11.72 6.45
N GLN A 161 0.29 -12.23 6.98
CA GLN A 161 -0.86 -12.65 6.18
C GLN A 161 -1.46 -11.48 5.37
N SER A 162 -1.60 -10.32 6.01
CA SER A 162 -2.13 -9.13 5.35
C SER A 162 -1.19 -8.60 4.26
N MET A 163 0.12 -8.56 4.55
CA MET A 163 1.13 -8.13 3.57
C MET A 163 1.18 -9.06 2.35
N ALA A 164 1.05 -10.38 2.55
CA ALA A 164 1.03 -11.37 1.46
C ALA A 164 -0.29 -11.42 0.67
N ALA A 165 -1.36 -10.80 1.17
CA ALA A 165 -2.64 -10.78 0.49
C ALA A 165 -2.64 -9.80 -0.68
N LEU A 166 -3.06 -10.27 -1.86
CA LEU A 166 -3.17 -9.44 -3.06
C LEU A 166 -4.29 -8.39 -2.94
N ASN A 167 -4.06 -7.20 -3.46
CA ASN A 167 -5.08 -6.16 -3.58
C ASN A 167 -6.05 -6.39 -4.75
N ARG A 168 -5.94 -7.51 -5.47
CA ARG A 168 -6.76 -7.87 -6.63
C ARG A 168 -8.26 -7.75 -6.38
N GLY A 169 -8.77 -8.40 -5.32
CA GLY A 169 -10.21 -8.39 -5.02
C GLY A 169 -10.73 -6.98 -4.73
N ALA A 170 -9.91 -6.14 -4.07
CA ALA A 170 -10.23 -4.74 -3.83
C ALA A 170 -10.24 -3.92 -5.13
N ALA A 171 -9.27 -4.13 -6.02
CA ALA A 171 -9.20 -3.48 -7.33
C ALA A 171 -10.38 -3.86 -8.25
N GLU A 172 -10.82 -5.12 -8.23
CA GLU A 172 -12.02 -5.57 -8.96
C GLU A 172 -13.27 -4.82 -8.50
N VAL A 173 -13.44 -4.64 -7.18
CA VAL A 173 -14.57 -3.86 -6.62
C VAL A 173 -14.44 -2.38 -6.97
N MET A 174 -13.24 -1.82 -6.86
CA MET A 174 -12.91 -0.43 -7.20
C MET A 174 -13.30 -0.10 -8.63
N THR A 175 -12.82 -0.89 -9.59
CA THR A 175 -13.06 -0.69 -11.01
C THR A 175 -14.52 -0.90 -11.39
N ALA A 176 -15.19 -1.92 -10.81
CA ALA A 176 -16.62 -2.18 -11.02
C ALA A 176 -17.51 -1.07 -10.45
N ALA A 177 -17.10 -0.40 -9.38
CA ALA A 177 -17.81 0.75 -8.81
C ALA A 177 -17.58 2.06 -9.59
N GLY A 178 -16.62 2.08 -10.53
CA GLY A 178 -16.25 3.26 -11.30
C GLY A 178 -15.48 4.30 -10.48
N VAL A 179 -14.74 3.86 -9.47
CA VAL A 179 -13.83 4.72 -8.69
C VAL A 179 -12.75 5.26 -9.62
N ARG A 180 -12.43 6.55 -9.48
CA ARG A 180 -11.49 7.27 -10.35
C ARG A 180 -10.24 7.76 -9.62
N CYS A 181 -10.27 7.77 -8.29
CA CYS A 181 -9.16 8.19 -7.45
C CYS A 181 -8.86 7.12 -6.40
N ALA A 182 -7.65 6.61 -6.43
CA ALA A 182 -7.14 5.65 -5.44
C ALA A 182 -5.62 5.60 -5.53
N THR A 183 -4.99 5.10 -4.46
CA THR A 183 -3.58 4.69 -4.36
C THR A 183 -3.50 3.45 -3.50
N ASP A 184 -2.39 2.74 -3.50
CA ASP A 184 -2.09 1.81 -2.42
C ASP A 184 -1.26 2.50 -1.33
N VAL A 185 -1.37 2.03 -0.10
CA VAL A 185 -0.66 2.64 1.04
C VAL A 185 0.59 1.83 1.34
N THR A 186 1.76 2.39 1.03
CA THR A 186 3.05 1.73 1.18
C THR A 186 4.05 2.53 2.03
N GLY A 187 5.30 2.61 1.65
CA GLY A 187 6.42 3.09 2.45
C GLY A 187 6.31 4.52 2.99
N PHE A 188 5.55 5.40 2.34
CA PHE A 188 5.33 6.77 2.82
C PHE A 188 4.22 6.90 3.88
N GLY A 189 3.59 5.78 4.25
CA GLY A 189 2.48 5.75 5.20
C GLY A 189 1.20 6.39 4.66
N LEU A 190 0.13 6.36 5.45
CA LEU A 190 -1.14 6.94 5.05
C LEU A 190 -1.01 8.45 4.78
N ALA A 191 -0.20 9.17 5.59
CA ALA A 191 -0.01 10.61 5.43
C ALA A 191 0.66 10.97 4.09
N GLY A 192 1.65 10.20 3.64
CA GLY A 192 2.31 10.43 2.35
C GLY A 192 1.35 10.21 1.18
N HIS A 193 0.76 9.01 1.10
CA HIS A 193 -0.12 8.64 -0.02
C HIS A 193 -1.41 9.46 -0.10
N LEU A 194 -2.10 9.70 1.04
CA LEU A 194 -3.25 10.60 1.08
C LEU A 194 -2.84 12.06 0.83
N GLY A 195 -1.62 12.43 1.23
CA GLY A 195 -1.03 13.73 0.95
C GLY A 195 -0.90 13.97 -0.56
N GLU A 196 -0.41 12.98 -1.31
CA GLU A 196 -0.31 13.08 -2.77
C GLU A 196 -1.71 13.20 -3.41
N ILE A 197 -2.69 12.37 -3.02
CA ILE A 197 -4.08 12.51 -3.47
C ILE A 197 -4.60 13.93 -3.17
N SER A 198 -4.36 14.44 -1.96
CA SER A 198 -4.86 15.75 -1.54
C SER A 198 -4.25 16.90 -2.36
N VAL A 199 -2.96 16.84 -2.63
CA VAL A 199 -2.23 17.84 -3.43
C VAL A 199 -2.66 17.77 -4.89
N GLN A 200 -2.60 16.60 -5.50
CA GLN A 200 -2.91 16.40 -6.93
C GLN A 200 -4.38 16.72 -7.27
N SER A 201 -5.27 16.50 -6.30
CA SER A 201 -6.70 16.82 -6.45
C SER A 201 -7.07 18.24 -5.98
N GLY A 202 -6.16 18.97 -5.30
CA GLY A 202 -6.42 20.29 -4.74
C GLY A 202 -7.50 20.28 -3.64
N VAL A 203 -7.44 19.32 -2.69
CA VAL A 203 -8.50 19.09 -1.70
C VAL A 203 -7.96 18.93 -0.28
N THR A 204 -8.85 19.04 0.71
CA THR A 204 -8.60 18.66 2.10
C THR A 204 -9.21 17.30 2.39
N ALA A 205 -8.42 16.39 2.96
CA ALA A 205 -8.88 15.13 3.51
C ALA A 205 -9.10 15.23 5.02
N GLU A 206 -10.23 14.75 5.52
CA GLU A 206 -10.51 14.57 6.95
C GLU A 206 -10.40 13.08 7.28
N VAL A 207 -9.49 12.71 8.17
CA VAL A 207 -9.25 11.34 8.62
C VAL A 207 -9.78 11.17 10.03
N TRP A 208 -10.53 10.12 10.30
CA TRP A 208 -11.12 9.79 11.58
C TRP A 208 -10.25 8.79 12.33
N ALA A 209 -9.59 9.24 13.39
CA ALA A 209 -8.61 8.46 14.15
C ALA A 209 -9.18 7.11 14.63
N GLU A 210 -10.37 7.15 15.24
CA GLU A 210 -11.01 5.94 15.81
C GLU A 210 -11.61 5.00 14.75
N ALA A 211 -11.73 5.45 13.49
CA ALA A 211 -12.18 4.63 12.38
C ALA A 211 -11.07 3.93 11.60
N LEU A 212 -9.81 4.26 11.89
CA LEU A 212 -8.66 3.62 11.24
C LEU A 212 -8.62 2.12 11.58
N PRO A 213 -8.59 1.23 10.60
CA PRO A 213 -8.36 -0.18 10.86
C PRO A 213 -6.89 -0.39 11.24
N VAL A 214 -6.64 -0.91 12.43
CA VAL A 214 -5.30 -1.04 13.01
C VAL A 214 -5.07 -2.50 13.43
N PHE A 215 -3.85 -3.01 13.25
CA PHE A 215 -3.48 -4.32 13.79
C PHE A 215 -3.46 -4.30 15.32
N PRO A 216 -3.81 -5.43 15.97
CA PRO A 216 -3.70 -5.55 17.42
C PRO A 216 -2.29 -5.20 17.93
N GLY A 217 -2.24 -4.41 19.01
CA GLY A 217 -1.00 -4.02 19.67
C GLY A 217 -0.28 -2.80 19.07
N VAL A 218 -0.62 -2.36 17.86
CA VAL A 218 0.09 -1.26 17.18
C VAL A 218 0.00 0.06 17.96
N LEU A 219 -1.20 0.47 18.35
CA LEU A 219 -1.35 1.71 19.13
C LEU A 219 -0.61 1.63 20.49
N GLU A 220 -0.54 0.45 21.12
CA GLU A 220 0.24 0.23 22.32
C GLU A 220 1.74 0.38 22.05
N LEU A 221 2.23 -0.20 20.95
CA LEU A 221 3.63 -0.05 20.51
C LEU A 221 4.00 1.42 20.31
N LEU A 222 3.18 2.16 19.56
CA LEU A 222 3.42 3.57 19.26
C LEU A 222 3.40 4.43 20.54
N ARG A 223 2.42 4.25 21.43
CA ARG A 223 2.39 4.92 22.76
C ARG A 223 3.64 4.67 23.61
N ASN A 224 4.23 3.50 23.47
CA ASN A 224 5.46 3.11 24.16
C ASN A 224 6.73 3.52 23.43
N GLY A 225 6.65 4.37 22.40
CA GLY A 225 7.80 4.89 21.65
C GLY A 225 8.47 3.82 20.76
N VAL A 226 7.78 2.74 20.40
CA VAL A 226 8.29 1.76 19.44
C VAL A 226 8.02 2.27 18.03
N ILE A 227 8.85 3.21 17.61
CA ILE A 227 8.73 3.98 16.37
C ILE A 227 9.98 3.75 15.52
N SER A 228 9.80 3.37 14.26
CA SER A 228 10.93 3.17 13.34
C SER A 228 11.45 4.52 12.80
N GLY A 229 12.73 4.61 12.45
CA GLY A 229 13.27 5.81 11.81
C GLY A 229 12.60 6.18 10.47
N ALA A 230 11.81 5.29 9.89
CA ALA A 230 11.00 5.59 8.72
C ALA A 230 9.81 6.49 9.06
N VAL A 231 9.20 6.34 10.24
CA VAL A 231 8.13 7.25 10.72
C VAL A 231 8.65 8.68 10.82
N GLU A 232 9.86 8.88 11.37
CA GLU A 232 10.46 10.20 11.49
C GLU A 232 10.69 10.84 10.11
N ARG A 233 11.26 10.10 9.16
CA ARG A 233 11.46 10.58 7.78
C ARG A 233 10.15 10.92 7.07
N ASN A 234 9.13 10.08 7.25
CA ASN A 234 7.81 10.32 6.67
C ASN A 234 7.15 11.56 7.30
N ARG A 235 7.33 11.75 8.61
CA ARG A 235 6.87 12.95 9.31
C ARG A 235 7.56 14.21 8.78
N GLU A 236 8.89 14.21 8.64
CA GLU A 236 9.63 15.34 8.08
C GLU A 236 9.12 15.73 6.69
N SER A 237 8.79 14.75 5.86
CA SER A 237 8.28 14.96 4.51
C SER A 237 6.85 15.49 4.47
N ALA A 238 5.95 14.99 5.34
CA ALA A 238 4.50 15.21 5.23
C ALA A 238 3.90 16.10 6.34
N ALA A 239 4.65 16.45 7.43
CA ALA A 239 4.12 17.16 8.60
C ALA A 239 3.44 18.49 8.25
N ARG A 240 3.93 19.22 7.25
CA ARG A 240 3.34 20.52 6.84
C ARG A 240 1.91 20.37 6.31
N ARG A 241 1.51 19.16 5.94
CA ARG A 241 0.19 18.85 5.37
C ARG A 241 -0.78 18.26 6.39
N VAL A 242 -0.27 17.74 7.53
CA VAL A 242 -1.07 17.06 8.56
C VAL A 242 -1.38 18.01 9.70
N GLU A 243 -2.65 18.15 10.04
CA GLU A 243 -3.16 18.91 11.15
C GLU A 243 -3.88 17.96 12.11
N ARG A 244 -3.33 17.72 13.30
CA ARG A 244 -3.95 16.91 14.35
C ARG A 244 -4.86 17.79 15.20
N ALA A 245 -6.14 17.42 15.30
CA ALA A 245 -7.09 18.12 16.15
C ALA A 245 -6.81 17.87 17.64
N GLU A 246 -7.21 18.82 18.48
CA GLU A 246 -7.12 18.69 19.93
C GLU A 246 -7.89 17.45 20.41
N GLY A 247 -7.32 16.73 21.39
CA GLY A 247 -7.90 15.50 21.95
C GLY A 247 -7.67 14.22 21.12
N VAL A 248 -7.00 14.28 19.98
CA VAL A 248 -6.52 13.09 19.25
C VAL A 248 -5.16 12.68 19.81
N GLY A 249 -5.00 11.41 20.18
CA GLY A 249 -3.74 10.86 20.69
C GLY A 249 -2.61 10.93 19.67
N GLU A 250 -1.38 11.13 20.14
CA GLU A 250 -0.18 11.25 19.30
C GLU A 250 0.10 9.94 18.54
N GLU A 251 -0.24 8.80 19.13
CA GLU A 251 -0.10 7.50 18.51
C GLU A 251 -0.88 7.35 17.20
N PHE A 252 -1.98 8.07 17.03
CA PHE A 252 -2.73 8.08 15.77
C PHE A 252 -2.03 8.92 14.70
N GLU A 253 -1.35 9.99 15.10
CA GLU A 253 -0.53 10.77 14.19
C GLU A 253 0.70 9.98 13.75
N ASP A 254 1.41 9.29 14.67
CA ASP A 254 2.51 8.39 14.36
C ASP A 254 2.07 7.29 13.40
N LEU A 255 0.86 6.74 13.59
CA LEU A 255 0.28 5.73 12.72
C LEU A 255 0.09 6.21 11.28
N LEU A 256 -0.23 7.50 11.06
CA LEU A 256 -0.33 8.05 9.71
C LEU A 256 1.02 8.05 8.99
N TYR A 257 2.12 8.19 9.72
CA TYR A 257 3.48 8.18 9.17
C TYR A 257 4.11 6.78 9.16
N ASP A 258 3.49 5.77 9.82
CA ASP A 258 4.02 4.41 9.84
C ASP A 258 4.10 3.83 8.43
N PRO A 259 5.31 3.41 7.97
CA PRO A 259 5.45 2.84 6.64
C PRO A 259 4.66 1.53 6.55
N GLN A 260 3.92 1.33 5.48
CA GLN A 260 3.23 0.08 5.23
C GLN A 260 4.00 -0.75 4.20
N THR A 261 4.21 -2.02 4.49
CA THR A 261 4.67 -2.98 3.49
C THR A 261 3.45 -3.67 2.90
N SER A 262 3.30 -3.60 1.58
CA SER A 262 2.17 -4.22 0.86
C SER A 262 0.81 -3.89 1.53
N GLY A 263 0.57 -2.61 1.75
CA GLY A 263 -0.66 -2.12 2.39
C GLY A 263 -1.90 -2.27 1.51
N GLY A 264 -3.01 -1.72 1.98
CA GLY A 264 -4.28 -1.77 1.28
C GLY A 264 -4.45 -0.62 0.28
N LEU A 265 -5.46 -0.75 -0.58
CA LEU A 265 -5.89 0.37 -1.42
C LEU A 265 -6.62 1.41 -0.55
N LEU A 266 -6.31 2.67 -0.79
CA LEU A 266 -7.02 3.85 -0.32
C LEU A 266 -7.84 4.40 -1.49
N MET A 267 -9.16 4.42 -1.36
CA MET A 267 -10.08 4.80 -2.44
C MET A 267 -10.87 6.03 -2.05
N CYS A 268 -11.00 7.00 -2.98
CA CYS A 268 -11.96 8.09 -2.87
C CYS A 268 -13.26 7.68 -3.59
N VAL A 269 -14.32 7.48 -2.81
CA VAL A 269 -15.58 6.91 -3.29
C VAL A 269 -16.72 7.91 -3.03
N PRO A 270 -17.54 8.28 -4.03
CA PRO A 270 -18.70 9.12 -3.77
C PRO A 270 -19.52 8.60 -2.59
N GLU A 271 -19.87 9.47 -1.63
CA GLU A 271 -20.51 9.10 -0.36
C GLU A 271 -21.75 8.20 -0.56
N ALA A 272 -22.57 8.50 -1.56
CA ALA A 272 -23.77 7.70 -1.89
C ALA A 272 -23.46 6.24 -2.27
N LYS A 273 -22.21 5.92 -2.68
CA LYS A 273 -21.79 4.57 -3.04
C LYS A 273 -20.94 3.89 -1.95
N ALA A 274 -20.45 4.63 -0.96
CA ALA A 274 -19.44 4.17 -0.02
C ALA A 274 -19.86 2.92 0.76
N ALA A 275 -21.08 2.89 1.31
CA ALA A 275 -21.60 1.73 2.05
C ALA A 275 -21.70 0.47 1.18
N ALA A 276 -22.16 0.60 -0.06
CA ALA A 276 -22.27 -0.53 -1.00
C ALA A 276 -20.91 -1.04 -1.45
N VAL A 277 -19.93 -0.14 -1.69
CA VAL A 277 -18.54 -0.49 -2.03
C VAL A 277 -17.90 -1.20 -0.85
N LEU A 278 -18.03 -0.68 0.38
CA LEU A 278 -17.49 -1.31 1.58
C LEU A 278 -18.04 -2.72 1.80
N ALA A 279 -19.34 -2.92 1.61
CA ALA A 279 -19.97 -4.25 1.72
C ALA A 279 -19.39 -5.24 0.69
N LYS A 280 -19.18 -4.81 -0.57
CA LYS A 280 -18.57 -5.62 -1.63
C LYS A 280 -17.11 -5.94 -1.34
N LEU A 281 -16.34 -4.97 -0.83
CA LEU A 281 -14.94 -5.18 -0.42
C LEU A 281 -14.84 -6.27 0.64
N ARG A 282 -15.69 -6.21 1.67
CA ARG A 282 -15.73 -7.22 2.74
C ARG A 282 -16.13 -8.60 2.23
N ALA A 283 -17.10 -8.68 1.31
CA ALA A 283 -17.51 -9.93 0.66
C ALA A 283 -16.40 -10.52 -0.23
N LYS A 284 -15.53 -9.68 -0.82
CA LYS A 284 -14.37 -10.09 -1.62
C LYS A 284 -13.09 -10.36 -0.80
N GLY A 285 -13.21 -10.42 0.53
CA GLY A 285 -12.11 -10.82 1.41
C GLY A 285 -11.40 -9.67 2.15
N ALA A 286 -11.64 -8.41 1.81
CA ALA A 286 -11.13 -7.26 2.56
C ALA A 286 -11.94 -7.03 3.85
N LYS A 287 -11.97 -8.04 4.74
CA LYS A 287 -12.82 -8.08 5.94
C LYS A 287 -12.61 -6.90 6.89
N LYS A 288 -11.40 -6.33 6.90
CA LYS A 288 -11.02 -5.19 7.75
C LYS A 288 -11.16 -3.84 7.04
N ALA A 289 -11.67 -3.81 5.80
CA ALA A 289 -11.93 -2.56 5.10
C ALA A 289 -12.85 -1.65 5.91
N ALA A 290 -12.53 -0.36 5.94
CA ALA A 290 -13.24 0.65 6.70
C ALA A 290 -13.34 1.97 5.94
N ILE A 291 -14.41 2.73 6.20
CA ILE A 291 -14.47 4.15 5.85
C ILE A 291 -13.72 4.89 6.94
N ILE A 292 -12.62 5.53 6.58
CA ILE A 292 -11.68 6.15 7.51
C ILE A 292 -11.76 7.68 7.51
N GLY A 293 -12.61 8.26 6.68
CA GLY A 293 -12.67 9.71 6.53
C GLY A 293 -13.43 10.13 5.29
N ARG A 294 -13.22 11.37 4.89
CA ARG A 294 -13.86 11.99 3.72
C ARG A 294 -13.02 13.11 3.14
N ILE A 295 -13.30 13.49 1.92
CA ILE A 295 -12.81 14.71 1.28
C ILE A 295 -13.79 15.85 1.61
N THR A 296 -13.32 16.94 2.24
CA THR A 296 -14.20 17.98 2.78
C THR A 296 -14.31 19.22 1.93
N GLY A 297 -13.24 19.62 1.23
CA GLY A 297 -13.26 20.86 0.46
C GLY A 297 -12.02 21.04 -0.40
N LYS A 298 -11.97 22.15 -1.13
CA LYS A 298 -10.79 22.56 -1.92
C LYS A 298 -9.73 23.18 -1.00
N SER A 299 -8.46 22.86 -1.24
CA SER A 299 -7.31 23.40 -0.52
C SER A 299 -6.01 23.16 -1.30
N GLU A 300 -4.88 23.51 -0.67
CA GLU A 300 -3.54 23.24 -1.17
C GLU A 300 -3.00 21.84 -0.75
N GLY A 301 -3.89 20.89 -0.45
CA GLY A 301 -3.49 19.51 -0.09
C GLY A 301 -3.27 19.29 1.40
N LYS A 302 -4.32 19.43 2.21
CA LYS A 302 -4.27 19.23 3.66
C LYS A 302 -4.90 17.92 4.10
N ILE A 303 -4.42 17.39 5.21
CA ILE A 303 -4.98 16.25 5.94
C ILE A 303 -5.31 16.71 7.35
N ARG A 304 -6.56 16.56 7.77
CA ARG A 304 -7.01 16.86 9.13
C ARG A 304 -7.33 15.56 9.85
N LEU A 305 -6.52 15.23 10.86
CA LEU A 305 -6.76 14.07 11.72
C LEU A 305 -7.69 14.49 12.88
N VAL A 306 -8.89 13.96 12.89
CA VAL A 306 -9.92 14.26 13.89
C VAL A 306 -10.36 13.01 14.65
N ARG A 307 -10.99 13.17 15.81
CA ARG A 307 -11.31 12.06 16.71
C ARG A 307 -12.37 11.09 16.13
N LYS A 308 -13.41 11.47 15.53
CA LYS A 308 -14.64 10.80 15.17
C LYS A 308 -14.62 9.26 15.12
#